data_cec55108dd7f206f075ae9e1bef4efc0
#
_entry.id   cec55108dd7f206f075ae9e1bef4efc0
#
_cell.length_a   1.000
_cell.length_b   1.000
_cell.length_c   1.000
_cell.angle_alpha   90.00
_cell.angle_beta   90.00
_cell.angle_gamma   90.00
#
_symmetry.space_group_name_H-M   'P 1'
#
loop_
_entity.id
_entity.type
_entity.pdbx_description
1 polymer ?
#
loop_
_entity_poly.entity_id
_entity_poly.type
_entity_poly.pdbx_seq_one_letter_code
_entity_poly.pdbx_strand_id
1 'polypeptide(L)'
;AAAPITSTEEDSIVPSPWDSIETEGGAFSSEIEEAGLTYAAQGAETYGARSSPLPFRDVSSSSWFYDEVVYVYEAGLMDGISSTEFAPNASLTRAEVVTVLYRLDGSPAVDGGSAFTDVPDGAFYSKPVAWASQNGIVEGVGNHEFLPKKSITREQIATIFYRYYAGYLGNSAPSSSLSGYTDQGSVSGFAREPMAWAVYSGLIRGINASHEAPRLEPQSTSTRAQVATLIHRLDLLLEDESGCRSSQRIIDFIKEREGFSATPYWDHSQYTIGYGTYC
;
A
#
# COMPACT_ATOMS: atom_id res chain seq x y z
N ALA A 1 -0.66 33.10 47.15
CA ALA A 1 0.51 32.43 46.61
C ALA A 1 0.01 31.10 46.01
N ALA A 2 -0.10 31.05 44.69
CA ALA A 2 -0.43 29.82 43.96
C ALA A 2 0.87 29.23 43.45
N ALA A 3 1.06 27.92 43.69
CA ALA A 3 2.20 27.18 43.23
C ALA A 3 2.06 26.87 41.70
N PRO A 4 3.12 26.79 40.94
CA PRO A 4 3.06 26.45 39.53
C PRO A 4 2.83 24.95 39.34
N ILE A 5 1.91 24.61 38.44
CA ILE A 5 1.67 23.25 37.97
C ILE A 5 2.73 22.96 36.90
N THR A 6 3.71 22.12 37.23
CA THR A 6 4.60 21.52 36.23
C THR A 6 4.01 20.17 35.81
N SER A 7 3.36 20.12 34.69
CA SER A 7 3.07 18.88 34.01
C SER A 7 3.96 18.80 32.74
N THR A 8 5.10 18.18 32.89
CA THR A 8 5.84 17.64 31.74
C THR A 8 5.29 16.23 31.50
N GLU A 9 4.25 16.11 30.70
CA GLU A 9 3.99 14.86 29.99
C GLU A 9 5.04 14.79 28.87
N GLU A 10 6.06 13.97 29.09
CA GLU A 10 6.92 13.50 27.99
C GLU A 10 6.05 12.63 27.10
N ASP A 11 5.70 13.16 25.90
CA ASP A 11 5.14 12.39 24.81
C ASP A 11 6.12 11.24 24.52
N SER A 12 5.77 10.04 24.97
CA SER A 12 6.52 8.83 24.63
C SER A 12 6.31 8.56 23.15
N ILE A 13 7.28 8.98 22.33
CA ILE A 13 7.37 8.63 20.92
C ILE A 13 7.53 7.12 20.86
N VAL A 14 6.47 6.41 20.44
CA VAL A 14 6.56 4.98 20.15
C VAL A 14 7.32 4.85 18.82
N PRO A 15 8.49 4.20 18.80
CA PRO A 15 9.28 4.07 17.57
C PRO A 15 8.52 3.25 16.54
N SER A 16 8.64 3.65 15.27
CA SER A 16 8.09 2.89 14.12
C SER A 16 8.80 1.53 14.02
N PRO A 17 8.11 0.47 13.65
CA PRO A 17 8.73 -0.84 13.40
C PRO A 17 9.91 -0.80 12.41
N TRP A 18 10.00 0.27 11.63
CA TRP A 18 11.04 0.48 10.61
C TRP A 18 12.20 1.41 11.06
N ASP A 19 12.13 2.01 12.25
CA ASP A 19 13.17 2.94 12.74
C ASP A 19 14.48 2.21 13.11
N SER A 20 14.44 0.89 13.30
CA SER A 20 15.60 0.08 13.63
C SER A 20 16.51 -0.23 12.42
N ILE A 21 16.13 0.13 11.20
CA ILE A 21 16.88 -0.21 9.98
C ILE A 21 17.82 0.91 9.53
N GLU A 22 17.67 2.16 10.02
CA GLU A 22 18.40 3.33 9.49
C GLU A 22 19.36 4.03 10.46
N THR A 23 19.50 3.64 11.73
CA THR A 23 20.25 4.43 12.72
C THR A 23 21.65 3.95 13.07
N GLU A 24 22.15 2.84 12.53
CA GLU A 24 23.52 2.40 12.80
C GLU A 24 24.37 2.28 11.53
N GLY A 25 24.78 3.43 11.01
CA GLY A 25 25.90 3.52 10.08
C GLY A 25 27.23 3.31 10.82
N GLY A 26 27.62 2.06 11.01
CA GLY A 26 28.92 1.74 11.55
C GLY A 26 28.98 0.34 12.17
N ALA A 27 29.59 -0.59 11.45
CA ALA A 27 30.00 -1.92 11.91
C ALA A 27 28.92 -3.03 12.03
N PHE A 28 27.81 -2.93 11.32
CA PHE A 28 26.77 -3.97 11.29
C PHE A 28 26.67 -4.68 9.93
N SER A 29 27.73 -4.60 9.12
CA SER A 29 27.71 -5.05 7.72
C SER A 29 27.85 -6.54 7.50
N SER A 30 28.19 -7.37 8.52
CA SER A 30 28.42 -8.80 8.28
C SER A 30 27.29 -9.72 8.76
N GLU A 31 26.54 -9.36 9.79
CA GLU A 31 25.47 -10.21 10.33
C GLU A 31 24.07 -9.88 9.77
N ILE A 32 23.83 -8.62 9.39
CA ILE A 32 22.57 -8.24 8.72
C ILE A 32 22.61 -8.58 7.22
N GLU A 33 23.78 -8.55 6.58
CA GLU A 33 23.91 -9.07 5.22
C GLU A 33 23.58 -10.57 5.14
N GLU A 34 23.95 -11.38 6.13
CA GLU A 34 23.57 -12.80 6.13
C GLU A 34 22.09 -13.01 6.47
N ALA A 35 21.50 -12.25 7.40
CA ALA A 35 20.07 -12.36 7.73
C ALA A 35 19.18 -11.71 6.67
N GLY A 36 19.58 -10.56 6.11
CA GLY A 36 18.91 -9.88 5.00
C GLY A 36 19.03 -10.64 3.68
N LEU A 37 20.18 -11.27 3.41
CA LEU A 37 20.40 -12.12 2.24
C LEU A 37 19.61 -13.44 2.34
N THR A 38 19.42 -14.01 3.53
CA THR A 38 18.57 -15.21 3.69
C THR A 38 17.10 -14.88 3.53
N TYR A 39 16.61 -13.72 3.99
CA TYR A 39 15.21 -13.32 3.81
C TYR A 39 14.92 -12.85 2.38
N ALA A 40 15.83 -12.08 1.78
CA ALA A 40 15.76 -11.73 0.36
C ALA A 40 15.99 -12.92 -0.56
N ALA A 41 16.85 -13.89 -0.19
CA ALA A 41 17.08 -15.10 -0.97
C ALA A 41 15.91 -16.08 -0.88
N GLN A 42 15.22 -16.19 0.24
CA GLN A 42 14.03 -17.05 0.37
C GLN A 42 12.80 -16.44 -0.33
N GLY A 43 12.65 -15.09 -0.35
CA GLY A 43 11.66 -14.39 -1.16
C GLY A 43 12.03 -14.33 -2.63
N ALA A 44 13.31 -14.16 -2.96
CA ALA A 44 13.80 -14.06 -4.34
C ALA A 44 13.81 -15.43 -5.05
N GLU A 45 13.98 -16.54 -4.35
CA GLU A 45 13.90 -17.88 -4.96
C GLU A 45 12.49 -18.25 -5.39
N THR A 46 11.45 -17.67 -4.75
CA THR A 46 10.05 -17.85 -5.16
C THR A 46 9.63 -16.83 -6.25
N TYR A 47 10.20 -15.64 -6.25
CA TYR A 47 9.92 -14.60 -7.26
C TYR A 47 10.90 -14.60 -8.45
N GLY A 48 12.12 -15.08 -8.27
CA GLY A 48 13.24 -14.91 -9.21
C GLY A 48 13.26 -15.83 -10.41
N ALA A 49 12.34 -16.78 -10.58
CA ALA A 49 12.44 -17.77 -11.64
C ALA A 49 11.50 -17.58 -12.83
N ARG A 50 10.54 -16.63 -12.81
CA ARG A 50 9.49 -16.54 -13.84
C ARG A 50 8.97 -15.15 -14.18
N SER A 51 9.64 -14.06 -13.86
CA SER A 51 9.19 -12.77 -14.36
C SER A 51 9.46 -12.69 -15.87
N SER A 52 8.41 -12.87 -16.67
CA SER A 52 8.47 -12.38 -18.04
C SER A 52 8.82 -10.88 -17.95
N PRO A 53 9.75 -10.39 -18.77
CA PRO A 53 10.09 -8.98 -18.74
C PRO A 53 8.81 -8.15 -18.88
N LEU A 54 8.68 -7.07 -18.07
CA LEU A 54 7.54 -6.17 -18.18
C LEU A 54 7.33 -5.78 -19.66
N PRO A 55 6.10 -5.74 -20.14
CA PRO A 55 5.83 -5.34 -21.51
C PRO A 55 6.05 -3.84 -21.75
N PHE A 56 6.27 -3.07 -20.68
CA PHE A 56 6.30 -1.61 -20.70
C PHE A 56 7.67 -1.06 -21.05
N ARG A 57 7.74 -0.28 -22.14
CA ARG A 57 8.98 0.32 -22.65
C ARG A 57 9.44 1.53 -21.84
N ASP A 58 8.53 2.14 -21.09
CA ASP A 58 8.74 3.33 -20.27
C ASP A 58 9.07 2.98 -18.80
N VAL A 59 9.29 1.69 -18.48
CA VAL A 59 9.73 1.19 -17.18
C VAL A 59 11.07 0.50 -17.35
N SER A 60 12.14 1.21 -16.98
CA SER A 60 13.51 0.65 -17.01
C SER A 60 13.76 -0.21 -15.78
N SER A 61 14.50 -1.31 -15.92
CA SER A 61 14.95 -2.12 -14.78
C SER A 61 15.87 -1.38 -13.81
N SER A 62 16.40 -0.23 -14.19
CA SER A 62 17.16 0.66 -13.30
C SER A 62 16.29 1.72 -12.59
N SER A 63 15.00 1.76 -12.85
CA SER A 63 14.11 2.70 -12.18
C SER A 63 13.87 2.28 -10.73
N TRP A 64 13.85 3.23 -9.82
CA TRP A 64 13.60 2.99 -8.39
C TRP A 64 12.24 2.32 -8.10
N PHE A 65 11.32 2.40 -9.03
CA PHE A 65 9.97 1.84 -8.94
C PHE A 65 9.80 0.54 -9.78
N TYR A 66 10.88 -0.03 -10.32
CA TYR A 66 10.79 -1.18 -11.21
C TYR A 66 10.11 -2.37 -10.54
N ASP A 67 10.60 -2.78 -9.38
CA ASP A 67 10.08 -3.94 -8.64
C ASP A 67 8.64 -3.71 -8.19
N GLU A 68 8.30 -2.48 -7.83
CA GLU A 68 6.93 -2.11 -7.46
C GLU A 68 5.94 -2.20 -8.63
N VAL A 69 6.41 -1.83 -9.84
CA VAL A 69 5.59 -1.97 -11.05
C VAL A 69 5.45 -3.43 -11.45
N VAL A 70 6.53 -4.23 -11.34
CA VAL A 70 6.47 -5.69 -11.54
C VAL A 70 5.41 -6.27 -10.61
N TYR A 71 5.49 -5.97 -9.32
CA TYR A 71 4.57 -6.47 -8.31
C TYR A 71 3.11 -6.15 -8.64
N VAL A 72 2.75 -4.88 -8.82
CA VAL A 72 1.35 -4.49 -9.04
C VAL A 72 0.81 -4.99 -10.40
N TYR A 73 1.68 -5.19 -11.37
CA TYR A 73 1.31 -5.74 -12.68
C TYR A 73 1.08 -7.26 -12.61
N GLU A 74 2.02 -8.01 -12.02
CA GLU A 74 1.89 -9.47 -11.87
C GLU A 74 0.73 -9.86 -10.96
N ALA A 75 0.49 -9.09 -9.89
CA ALA A 75 -0.66 -9.26 -9.02
C ALA A 75 -2.00 -8.80 -9.64
N GLY A 76 -2.01 -8.30 -10.89
CA GLY A 76 -3.22 -7.82 -11.55
C GLY A 76 -3.87 -6.60 -10.90
N LEU A 77 -3.11 -5.85 -10.07
CA LEU A 77 -3.59 -4.67 -9.35
C LEU A 77 -3.61 -3.44 -10.25
N MET A 78 -2.57 -3.28 -11.06
CA MET A 78 -2.45 -2.17 -12.00
C MET A 78 -2.05 -2.67 -13.39
N ASP A 79 -2.77 -2.23 -14.40
CA ASP A 79 -2.44 -2.47 -15.80
C ASP A 79 -1.66 -1.29 -16.38
N GLY A 80 -1.02 -1.47 -17.55
CA GLY A 80 -0.52 -0.38 -18.36
C GLY A 80 -1.65 0.50 -18.90
N ILE A 81 -1.33 1.72 -19.31
CA ILE A 81 -2.25 2.58 -20.08
C ILE A 81 -2.41 2.06 -21.52
N SER A 82 -1.46 1.23 -21.96
CA SER A 82 -1.48 0.49 -23.21
C SER A 82 -0.73 -0.85 -23.02
N SER A 83 -0.69 -1.68 -24.04
CA SER A 83 0.07 -2.93 -24.01
C SER A 83 1.59 -2.74 -23.87
N THR A 84 2.12 -1.54 -24.04
CA THR A 84 3.57 -1.25 -24.02
C THR A 84 3.96 -0.05 -23.15
N GLU A 85 3.02 0.58 -22.48
CA GLU A 85 3.26 1.78 -21.66
C GLU A 85 2.54 1.68 -20.33
N PHE A 86 3.28 1.90 -19.23
CA PHE A 86 2.75 1.99 -17.88
C PHE A 86 2.41 3.42 -17.48
N ALA A 87 3.10 4.42 -18.03
CA ALA A 87 3.05 5.84 -17.69
C ALA A 87 3.39 6.12 -16.21
N PRO A 88 4.58 5.74 -15.72
CA PRO A 88 4.93 5.80 -14.30
C PRO A 88 4.82 7.19 -13.69
N ASN A 89 5.02 8.24 -14.48
CA ASN A 89 4.99 9.64 -14.05
C ASN A 89 3.61 10.31 -14.20
N ALA A 90 2.63 9.64 -14.78
CA ALA A 90 1.27 10.18 -14.87
C ALA A 90 0.60 10.17 -13.49
N SER A 91 -0.15 11.22 -13.16
CA SER A 91 -0.94 11.28 -11.92
C SER A 91 -2.11 10.30 -11.98
N LEU A 92 -2.41 9.63 -10.87
CA LEU A 92 -3.63 8.85 -10.73
C LEU A 92 -4.81 9.71 -10.32
N THR A 93 -5.98 9.26 -10.75
CA THR A 93 -7.27 9.81 -10.33
C THR A 93 -7.78 9.12 -9.06
N ARG A 94 -8.74 9.75 -8.40
CA ARG A 94 -9.42 9.17 -7.22
C ARG A 94 -10.05 7.82 -7.53
N ALA A 95 -10.70 7.70 -8.71
CA ALA A 95 -11.34 6.44 -9.12
C ALA A 95 -10.32 5.32 -9.38
N GLU A 96 -9.16 5.63 -9.95
CA GLU A 96 -8.12 4.64 -10.21
C GLU A 96 -7.52 4.09 -8.90
N VAL A 97 -7.23 4.95 -7.91
CA VAL A 97 -6.72 4.48 -6.60
C VAL A 97 -7.74 3.57 -5.92
N VAL A 98 -9.02 3.94 -5.91
CA VAL A 98 -10.08 3.11 -5.34
C VAL A 98 -10.23 1.79 -6.10
N THR A 99 -10.04 1.80 -7.44
CA THR A 99 -10.08 0.58 -8.25
C THR A 99 -8.94 -0.36 -7.90
N VAL A 100 -7.72 0.18 -7.71
CA VAL A 100 -6.56 -0.63 -7.29
C VAL A 100 -6.81 -1.22 -5.90
N LEU A 101 -7.32 -0.44 -4.96
CA LEU A 101 -7.64 -0.93 -3.62
C LEU A 101 -8.76 -1.99 -3.63
N TYR A 102 -9.77 -1.82 -4.45
CA TYR A 102 -10.84 -2.81 -4.65
C TYR A 102 -10.30 -4.13 -5.22
N ARG A 103 -9.35 -4.06 -6.15
CA ARG A 103 -8.63 -5.22 -6.67
C ARG A 103 -7.76 -5.84 -5.58
N LEU A 104 -7.11 -5.02 -4.75
CA LEU A 104 -6.34 -5.48 -3.59
C LEU A 104 -7.21 -6.27 -2.60
N ASP A 105 -8.45 -5.94 -2.39
CA ASP A 105 -9.41 -6.66 -1.54
C ASP A 105 -10.05 -7.90 -2.21
N GLY A 106 -9.59 -8.31 -3.41
CA GLY A 106 -10.12 -9.47 -4.13
C GLY A 106 -11.34 -9.20 -4.98
N SER A 107 -11.67 -7.93 -5.24
CA SER A 107 -12.83 -7.54 -6.05
C SER A 107 -14.15 -8.11 -5.52
N PRO A 108 -14.52 -7.86 -4.26
CA PRO A 108 -15.69 -8.44 -3.63
C PRO A 108 -16.97 -8.09 -4.38
N ALA A 109 -18.00 -8.93 -4.21
CA ALA A 109 -19.31 -8.66 -4.79
C ALA A 109 -19.90 -7.37 -4.22
N VAL A 110 -20.54 -6.58 -5.06
CA VAL A 110 -21.16 -5.30 -4.70
C VAL A 110 -22.62 -5.32 -5.10
N ASP A 111 -23.49 -5.09 -4.15
CA ASP A 111 -24.92 -4.96 -4.39
C ASP A 111 -25.30 -3.50 -4.65
N GLY A 112 -26.02 -3.27 -5.74
CA GLY A 112 -26.46 -1.92 -6.13
C GLY A 112 -25.39 -1.08 -6.82
N GLY A 113 -25.75 0.18 -7.09
CA GLY A 113 -24.90 1.16 -7.76
C GLY A 113 -24.21 2.13 -6.77
N SER A 114 -23.43 3.04 -7.31
CA SER A 114 -22.84 4.13 -6.55
C SER A 114 -23.88 5.15 -6.10
N ALA A 115 -23.75 5.68 -4.87
CA ALA A 115 -24.55 6.77 -4.35
C ALA A 115 -24.16 8.15 -4.93
N PHE A 116 -23.12 8.21 -5.76
CA PHE A 116 -22.59 9.46 -6.32
C PHE A 116 -23.13 9.73 -7.73
N THR A 117 -23.60 10.94 -7.95
CA THR A 117 -24.24 11.35 -9.21
C THR A 117 -23.28 11.45 -10.39
N ASP A 118 -21.99 11.61 -10.11
CA ASP A 118 -20.91 11.72 -11.11
C ASP A 118 -20.17 10.38 -11.35
N VAL A 119 -20.72 9.28 -10.83
CA VAL A 119 -20.22 7.91 -11.04
C VAL A 119 -21.25 7.15 -11.87
N PRO A 120 -21.14 7.15 -13.22
CA PRO A 120 -22.13 6.51 -14.07
C PRO A 120 -22.04 4.99 -14.00
N ASP A 121 -23.19 4.33 -14.09
CA ASP A 121 -23.25 2.88 -14.22
C ASP A 121 -22.47 2.40 -15.46
N GLY A 122 -21.73 1.30 -15.30
CA GLY A 122 -20.93 0.75 -16.40
C GLY A 122 -19.54 1.36 -16.56
N ALA A 123 -19.17 2.42 -15.83
CA ALA A 123 -17.78 2.84 -15.75
C ALA A 123 -16.94 1.76 -15.05
N PHE A 124 -15.66 1.60 -15.43
CA PHE A 124 -14.77 0.59 -14.85
C PHE A 124 -14.62 0.72 -13.32
N TYR A 125 -14.80 1.95 -12.82
CA TYR A 125 -14.72 2.30 -11.40
C TYR A 125 -16.08 2.30 -10.68
N SER A 126 -17.18 2.02 -11.36
CA SER A 126 -18.52 2.09 -10.77
C SER A 126 -18.66 1.14 -9.56
N LYS A 127 -18.32 -0.15 -9.74
CA LYS A 127 -18.32 -1.14 -8.66
C LYS A 127 -17.29 -0.84 -7.57
N PRO A 128 -16.01 -0.53 -7.88
CA PRO A 128 -15.04 -0.11 -6.90
C PRO A 128 -15.49 1.05 -6.01
N VAL A 129 -16.03 2.10 -6.61
CA VAL A 129 -16.49 3.27 -5.85
C VAL A 129 -17.74 2.95 -5.02
N ALA A 130 -18.67 2.15 -5.53
CA ALA A 130 -19.82 1.69 -4.77
C ALA A 130 -19.39 0.87 -3.54
N TRP A 131 -18.49 -0.11 -3.73
CA TRP A 131 -17.89 -0.90 -2.64
C TRP A 131 -17.25 -0.02 -1.58
N ALA A 132 -16.37 0.88 -2.00
CA ALA A 132 -15.61 1.71 -1.07
C ALA A 132 -16.52 2.69 -0.29
N SER A 133 -17.58 3.18 -0.93
CA SER A 133 -18.56 4.05 -0.27
C SER A 133 -19.45 3.29 0.72
N GLN A 134 -19.94 2.10 0.34
CA GLN A 134 -20.77 1.26 1.21
C GLN A 134 -20.03 0.80 2.47
N ASN A 135 -18.72 0.63 2.38
CA ASN A 135 -17.85 0.21 3.49
C ASN A 135 -17.16 1.39 4.21
N GLY A 136 -17.54 2.63 3.95
CA GLY A 136 -16.99 3.80 4.63
C GLY A 136 -15.52 4.13 4.29
N ILE A 137 -14.95 3.49 3.27
CA ILE A 137 -13.56 3.68 2.84
C ILE A 137 -13.40 5.04 2.14
N VAL A 138 -14.42 5.44 1.37
CA VAL A 138 -14.45 6.74 0.71
C VAL A 138 -15.71 7.52 1.04
N GLU A 139 -15.57 8.83 1.02
CA GLU A 139 -16.66 9.80 1.10
C GLU A 139 -16.66 10.67 -0.15
N GLY A 140 -17.83 11.23 -0.45
CA GLY A 140 -17.97 12.27 -1.47
C GLY A 140 -17.33 13.60 -1.04
N VAL A 141 -17.23 14.51 -1.98
CA VAL A 141 -16.70 15.85 -1.76
C VAL A 141 -17.79 16.89 -1.49
N GLY A 142 -19.02 16.45 -1.31
CA GLY A 142 -20.23 17.26 -1.22
C GLY A 142 -21.11 17.09 -2.45
N ASN A 143 -22.36 17.57 -2.39
CA ASN A 143 -23.36 17.53 -3.48
C ASN A 143 -23.59 16.13 -4.09
N HIS A 144 -23.38 15.06 -3.34
CA HIS A 144 -23.39 13.68 -3.85
C HIS A 144 -22.41 13.43 -4.99
N GLU A 145 -21.26 14.11 -4.99
CA GLU A 145 -20.19 13.94 -5.98
C GLU A 145 -18.99 13.24 -5.36
N PHE A 146 -18.34 12.37 -6.15
CA PHE A 146 -17.10 11.66 -5.80
C PHE A 146 -15.87 12.31 -6.44
N LEU A 147 -16.01 12.97 -7.56
CA LEU A 147 -14.96 13.49 -8.44
C LEU A 147 -14.01 12.38 -8.94
N PRO A 148 -14.51 11.37 -9.67
CA PRO A 148 -13.76 10.20 -10.06
C PRO A 148 -12.50 10.51 -10.89
N LYS A 149 -12.57 11.54 -11.72
CA LYS A 149 -11.49 11.93 -12.64
C LYS A 149 -10.50 12.94 -12.06
N LYS A 150 -10.73 13.41 -10.83
CA LYS A 150 -9.81 14.35 -10.18
C LYS A 150 -8.55 13.62 -9.73
N SER A 151 -7.37 14.19 -10.01
CA SER A 151 -6.11 13.68 -9.49
C SER A 151 -6.14 13.63 -7.95
N ILE A 152 -5.65 12.55 -7.38
CA ILE A 152 -5.66 12.31 -5.95
C ILE A 152 -4.41 12.87 -5.28
N THR A 153 -4.56 13.45 -4.10
CA THR A 153 -3.43 13.94 -3.30
C THR A 153 -2.91 12.87 -2.34
N ARG A 154 -1.67 13.05 -1.87
CA ARG A 154 -1.01 12.12 -0.94
C ARG A 154 -1.81 11.96 0.36
N GLU A 155 -2.33 13.04 0.94
CA GLU A 155 -3.17 12.97 2.14
C GLU A 155 -4.51 12.27 1.90
N GLN A 156 -5.08 12.38 0.70
CA GLN A 156 -6.30 11.66 0.35
C GLN A 156 -6.04 10.16 0.20
N ILE A 157 -4.90 9.76 -0.36
CA ILE A 157 -4.50 8.34 -0.42
C ILE A 157 -4.32 7.80 0.98
N ALA A 158 -3.57 8.50 1.85
CA ALA A 158 -3.39 8.10 3.24
C ALA A 158 -4.74 7.91 3.96
N THR A 159 -5.70 8.83 3.72
CA THR A 159 -7.03 8.75 4.32
C THR A 159 -7.82 7.53 3.83
N ILE A 160 -7.78 7.23 2.53
CA ILE A 160 -8.45 6.05 1.96
C ILE A 160 -7.83 4.76 2.51
N PHE A 161 -6.51 4.68 2.56
CA PHE A 161 -5.81 3.50 3.07
C PHE A 161 -6.01 3.29 4.57
N TYR A 162 -6.02 4.37 5.36
CA TYR A 162 -6.34 4.33 6.78
C TYR A 162 -7.75 3.80 7.05
N ARG A 163 -8.74 4.34 6.32
CA ARG A 163 -10.14 3.89 6.44
C ARG A 163 -10.31 2.44 6.00
N TYR A 164 -9.58 2.00 4.99
CA TYR A 164 -9.54 0.60 4.60
C TYR A 164 -8.93 -0.26 5.70
N TYR A 165 -7.74 0.10 6.17
CA TYR A 165 -6.97 -0.69 7.15
C TYR A 165 -7.64 -0.72 8.53
N ALA A 166 -7.94 0.43 9.10
CA ALA A 166 -8.49 0.55 10.44
C ALA A 166 -10.02 0.42 10.48
N GLY A 167 -10.72 1.07 9.52
CA GLY A 167 -12.17 1.10 9.51
C GLY A 167 -12.80 -0.16 8.95
N TYR A 168 -12.38 -0.60 7.77
CA TYR A 168 -12.99 -1.74 7.10
C TYR A 168 -12.44 -3.08 7.58
N LEU A 169 -11.10 -3.22 7.69
CA LEU A 169 -10.47 -4.46 8.17
C LEU A 169 -10.45 -4.57 9.70
N GLY A 170 -10.65 -3.47 10.43
CA GLY A 170 -10.65 -3.44 11.89
C GLY A 170 -9.27 -3.61 12.54
N ASN A 171 -8.19 -3.38 11.79
CA ASN A 171 -6.82 -3.50 12.29
C ASN A 171 -6.47 -2.35 13.26
N SER A 172 -5.55 -2.61 14.19
CA SER A 172 -4.97 -1.56 15.01
C SER A 172 -4.13 -0.61 14.16
N ALA A 173 -4.34 0.68 14.27
CA ALA A 173 -3.68 1.71 13.48
C ALA A 173 -2.94 2.72 14.38
N PRO A 174 -1.81 2.32 14.99
CA PRO A 174 -1.01 3.24 15.78
C PRO A 174 -0.47 4.38 14.90
N SER A 175 -0.19 5.52 15.51
CA SER A 175 0.26 6.71 14.78
C SER A 175 1.50 7.32 15.43
N SER A 176 2.30 8.01 14.62
CA SER A 176 3.47 8.75 15.09
C SER A 176 3.24 10.26 15.03
N SER A 177 4.09 11.02 15.72
CA SER A 177 4.09 12.47 15.57
C SER A 177 4.56 12.89 14.18
N LEU A 178 3.91 13.90 13.62
CA LEU A 178 4.34 14.54 12.37
C LEU A 178 5.32 15.69 12.60
N SER A 179 5.76 15.95 13.84
CA SER A 179 6.59 17.10 14.20
C SER A 179 7.96 17.15 13.52
N GLY A 180 8.45 15.99 13.05
CA GLY A 180 9.70 15.89 12.28
C GLY A 180 9.60 16.39 10.83
N TYR A 181 8.39 16.71 10.35
CA TYR A 181 8.18 17.15 8.97
C TYR A 181 7.92 18.65 8.89
N THR A 182 8.66 19.34 8.02
CA THR A 182 8.65 20.83 7.95
C THR A 182 7.29 21.37 7.47
N ASP A 183 6.52 20.59 6.77
CA ASP A 183 5.22 20.95 6.19
C ASP A 183 4.02 20.27 6.87
N GLN A 184 4.20 19.76 8.10
CA GLN A 184 3.11 19.16 8.87
C GLN A 184 1.87 20.06 9.02
N GLY A 185 2.08 21.36 9.06
CA GLY A 185 1.01 22.36 9.14
C GLY A 185 0.13 22.43 7.90
N SER A 186 0.60 21.89 6.76
CA SER A 186 -0.15 21.82 5.50
C SER A 186 -1.06 20.60 5.42
N VAL A 187 -0.98 19.67 6.37
CA VAL A 187 -1.86 18.50 6.44
C VAL A 187 -3.25 18.96 6.87
N SER A 188 -4.26 18.63 6.05
CA SER A 188 -5.66 18.94 6.34
C SER A 188 -6.14 18.26 7.62
N GLY A 189 -7.07 18.88 8.35
CA GLY A 189 -7.58 18.36 9.61
C GLY A 189 -8.10 16.92 9.53
N PHE A 190 -8.79 16.56 8.44
CA PHE A 190 -9.32 15.20 8.22
C PHE A 190 -8.23 14.15 7.97
N ALA A 191 -7.04 14.59 7.54
CA ALA A 191 -5.96 13.71 7.15
C ALA A 191 -4.83 13.60 8.20
N ARG A 192 -4.93 14.30 9.33
CA ARG A 192 -3.85 14.31 10.35
C ARG A 192 -3.60 12.92 10.92
N GLU A 193 -4.62 12.25 11.40
CA GLU A 193 -4.52 10.89 11.93
C GLU A 193 -4.13 9.88 10.83
N PRO A 194 -4.76 9.86 9.65
CA PRO A 194 -4.35 9.02 8.54
C PRO A 194 -2.89 9.20 8.11
N MET A 195 -2.40 10.45 8.04
CA MET A 195 -1.00 10.72 7.70
C MET A 195 -0.04 10.27 8.79
N ALA A 196 -0.39 10.48 10.06
CA ALA A 196 0.41 10.02 11.20
C ALA A 196 0.52 8.49 11.23
N TRP A 197 -0.56 7.77 10.95
CA TRP A 197 -0.54 6.32 10.76
C TRP A 197 0.29 5.91 9.54
N ALA A 198 0.11 6.56 8.39
CA ALA A 198 0.84 6.22 7.17
C ALA A 198 2.35 6.44 7.31
N VAL A 199 2.76 7.40 8.13
CA VAL A 199 4.18 7.62 8.50
C VAL A 199 4.65 6.52 9.46
N TYR A 200 3.88 6.22 10.51
CA TYR A 200 4.21 5.18 11.47
C TYR A 200 4.41 3.81 10.80
N SER A 201 3.49 3.43 9.93
CA SER A 201 3.52 2.16 9.19
C SER A 201 4.53 2.13 8.04
N GLY A 202 5.29 3.20 7.79
CA GLY A 202 6.26 3.28 6.70
C GLY A 202 5.64 3.34 5.30
N LEU A 203 4.30 3.44 5.19
CA LEU A 203 3.61 3.60 3.91
C LEU A 203 4.02 4.90 3.23
N ILE A 204 3.97 6.02 3.97
CA ILE A 204 4.44 7.32 3.49
C ILE A 204 5.74 7.67 4.19
N ARG A 205 6.81 7.72 3.40
CA ARG A 205 8.09 8.25 3.81
C ARG A 205 8.21 9.70 3.36
N GLY A 206 8.93 10.51 4.11
CA GLY A 206 9.17 11.89 3.74
C GLY A 206 9.97 12.00 2.44
N ILE A 207 9.76 13.09 1.72
CA ILE A 207 10.56 13.46 0.56
C ILE A 207 11.72 14.34 1.08
N ASN A 208 12.95 13.86 0.94
CA ASN A 208 14.13 14.62 1.31
C ASN A 208 14.69 15.30 0.06
N ALA A 209 14.70 16.62 0.04
CA ALA A 209 15.60 17.37 -0.81
C ALA A 209 16.93 17.45 -0.06
N SER A 210 17.94 16.71 -0.52
CA SER A 210 19.35 16.72 -0.10
C SER A 210 19.67 17.56 1.17
N HIS A 211 19.69 16.90 2.35
CA HIS A 211 20.14 17.46 3.65
C HIS A 211 19.15 18.39 4.37
N GLU A 212 17.95 18.61 3.87
CA GLU A 212 16.89 19.32 4.57
C GLU A 212 15.99 18.35 5.34
N ALA A 213 15.28 18.85 6.35
CA ALA A 213 14.29 18.06 7.07
C ALA A 213 13.19 17.56 6.13
N PRO A 214 12.70 16.33 6.31
CA PRO A 214 11.76 15.69 5.38
C PRO A 214 10.44 16.47 5.26
N ARG A 215 9.79 16.34 4.11
CA ARG A 215 8.47 16.91 3.81
C ARG A 215 7.49 15.83 3.45
N LEU A 216 6.24 15.99 3.87
CA LEU A 216 5.14 15.06 3.55
C LEU A 216 4.52 15.34 2.17
N GLU A 217 4.50 16.60 1.78
CA GLU A 217 3.82 17.11 0.58
C GLU A 217 2.35 16.65 0.48
N PRO A 218 1.53 16.88 1.52
CA PRO A 218 0.20 16.28 1.64
C PRO A 218 -0.74 16.67 0.49
N GLN A 219 -0.59 17.88 -0.06
CA GLN A 219 -1.42 18.41 -1.14
C GLN A 219 -0.91 18.05 -2.55
N SER A 220 0.30 17.48 -2.66
CA SER A 220 0.84 17.06 -3.95
C SER A 220 0.10 15.85 -4.49
N THR A 221 -0.12 15.79 -5.79
CA THR A 221 -0.70 14.61 -6.45
C THR A 221 0.32 13.48 -6.54
N SER A 222 -0.18 12.24 -6.50
CA SER A 222 0.67 11.05 -6.61
C SER A 222 0.71 10.51 -8.02
N THR A 223 1.90 10.08 -8.44
CA THR A 223 2.10 9.42 -9.74
C THR A 223 1.74 7.92 -9.66
N ARG A 224 1.58 7.29 -10.82
CA ARG A 224 1.31 5.84 -10.94
C ARG A 224 2.40 5.01 -10.25
N ALA A 225 3.67 5.34 -10.45
CA ALA A 225 4.79 4.67 -9.77
C ALA A 225 4.74 4.83 -8.25
N GLN A 226 4.44 6.03 -7.75
CA GLN A 226 4.29 6.25 -6.31
C GLN A 226 3.12 5.46 -5.73
N VAL A 227 1.99 5.39 -6.42
CA VAL A 227 0.85 4.59 -5.94
C VAL A 227 1.15 3.10 -5.99
N ALA A 228 1.87 2.60 -7.01
CA ALA A 228 2.35 1.22 -7.04
C ALA A 228 3.15 0.88 -5.78
N THR A 229 4.09 1.76 -5.41
CA THR A 229 4.87 1.63 -4.17
C THR A 229 3.99 1.62 -2.91
N LEU A 230 3.02 2.52 -2.83
CA LEU A 230 2.13 2.60 -1.66
C LEU A 230 1.24 1.36 -1.54
N ILE A 231 0.75 0.83 -2.65
CA ILE A 231 -0.07 -0.39 -2.68
C ILE A 231 0.75 -1.62 -2.27
N HIS A 232 1.97 -1.78 -2.80
CA HIS A 232 2.85 -2.88 -2.42
C HIS A 232 3.18 -2.84 -0.92
N ARG A 233 3.53 -1.67 -0.37
CA ARG A 233 3.75 -1.50 1.06
C ARG A 233 2.51 -1.79 1.90
N LEU A 234 1.33 -1.39 1.43
CA LEU A 234 0.08 -1.70 2.12
C LEU A 234 -0.17 -3.21 2.16
N ASP A 235 0.07 -3.92 1.06
CA ASP A 235 -0.12 -5.36 1.01
C ASP A 235 0.87 -6.10 1.94
N LEU A 236 2.15 -5.69 1.95
CA LEU A 236 3.13 -6.20 2.90
C LEU A 236 2.72 -5.96 4.37
N LEU A 237 2.17 -4.77 4.68
CA LEU A 237 1.65 -4.47 6.01
C LEU A 237 0.48 -5.40 6.40
N LEU A 238 -0.38 -5.74 5.45
CA LEU A 238 -1.49 -6.68 5.67
C LEU A 238 -1.01 -8.11 5.87
N GLU A 239 0.07 -8.51 5.22
CA GLU A 239 0.70 -9.82 5.40
C GLU A 239 1.31 -9.99 6.80
N ASP A 240 2.01 -8.98 7.30
CA ASP A 240 2.66 -8.99 8.62
C ASP A 240 1.63 -9.13 9.75
N GLU A 241 0.53 -8.40 9.71
CA GLU A 241 -0.55 -8.47 10.71
C GLU A 241 -1.29 -9.82 10.74
N SER A 242 -1.28 -10.56 9.65
CA SER A 242 -2.08 -11.79 9.52
C SER A 242 -1.30 -13.08 9.79
N GLY A 243 0.02 -13.00 9.91
CA GLY A 243 0.90 -14.14 10.19
C GLY A 243 0.86 -15.27 9.15
N CYS A 244 -0.06 -15.25 8.19
CA CYS A 244 -0.21 -16.22 7.10
C CYS A 244 -1.24 -15.75 6.06
N ARG A 245 -1.02 -14.56 5.49
CA ARG A 245 -1.69 -14.19 4.25
C ARG A 245 -0.64 -14.03 3.14
N SER A 246 -0.17 -15.15 2.61
CA SER A 246 0.09 -15.09 1.17
C SER A 246 -1.18 -14.52 0.56
N SER A 247 -1.08 -13.34 -0.07
CA SER A 247 -2.30 -12.68 -0.51
C SER A 247 -3.13 -13.73 -1.26
N GLN A 248 -4.40 -13.89 -0.94
CA GLN A 248 -5.29 -14.87 -1.58
C GLN A 248 -5.21 -14.76 -3.11
N ARG A 249 -4.75 -13.63 -3.63
CA ARG A 249 -4.47 -13.33 -5.03
C ARG A 249 -3.24 -13.98 -5.59
N ILE A 250 -2.11 -14.00 -4.84
CA ILE A 250 -0.93 -14.76 -5.26
C ILE A 250 -1.31 -16.22 -5.34
N ILE A 251 -2.08 -16.70 -4.36
CA ILE A 251 -2.62 -18.06 -4.38
C ILE A 251 -3.54 -18.27 -5.58
N ASP A 252 -4.47 -17.37 -5.85
CA ASP A 252 -5.43 -17.52 -6.94
C ASP A 252 -4.77 -17.34 -8.31
N PHE A 253 -3.80 -16.44 -8.43
CA PHE A 253 -2.96 -16.26 -9.62
C PHE A 253 -2.09 -17.51 -9.92
N ILE A 254 -1.49 -18.09 -8.88
CA ILE A 254 -0.72 -19.33 -9.02
C ILE A 254 -1.67 -20.49 -9.37
N LYS A 255 -2.85 -20.58 -8.76
CA LYS A 255 -3.88 -21.58 -9.09
C LYS A 255 -4.29 -21.53 -10.57
N GLU A 256 -4.48 -20.34 -11.09
CA GLU A 256 -4.92 -20.14 -12.47
C GLU A 256 -3.82 -20.51 -13.48
N ARG A 257 -2.55 -20.25 -13.16
CA ARG A 257 -1.43 -20.49 -14.08
C ARG A 257 -0.78 -21.86 -13.97
N GLU A 258 -0.77 -22.49 -12.80
CA GLU A 258 -0.02 -23.73 -12.55
C GLU A 258 -0.90 -24.98 -12.42
N GLY A 259 -2.21 -24.84 -12.47
CA GLY A 259 -3.13 -25.95 -12.25
C GLY A 259 -3.16 -26.38 -10.78
N PHE A 260 -4.01 -25.73 -10.01
CA PHE A 260 -4.18 -26.01 -8.59
C PHE A 260 -4.83 -27.38 -8.34
N SER A 261 -4.25 -28.20 -7.45
CA SER A 261 -4.90 -29.39 -6.92
C SER A 261 -5.55 -29.07 -5.57
N ALA A 262 -6.87 -29.16 -5.52
CA ALA A 262 -7.61 -29.02 -4.27
C ALA A 262 -7.51 -30.27 -3.37
N THR A 263 -6.88 -31.35 -3.85
CA THR A 263 -6.72 -32.60 -3.11
C THR A 263 -5.40 -32.59 -2.37
N PRO A 264 -5.37 -32.77 -1.04
CA PRO A 264 -4.14 -32.89 -0.31
C PRO A 264 -3.32 -34.09 -0.83
N TYR A 265 -2.01 -33.91 -0.97
CA TYR A 265 -1.10 -34.99 -1.29
C TYR A 265 -0.02 -35.12 -0.22
N TRP A 266 0.54 -36.32 -0.10
CA TRP A 266 1.60 -36.59 0.86
C TRP A 266 2.96 -36.28 0.25
N ASP A 267 3.66 -35.34 0.87
CA ASP A 267 5.04 -35.01 0.53
C ASP A 267 5.96 -35.48 1.66
N HIS A 268 6.52 -36.66 1.50
CA HIS A 268 7.52 -37.37 2.32
C HIS A 268 7.51 -37.18 3.85
N SER A 269 7.05 -36.06 4.38
CA SER A 269 7.06 -35.75 5.82
C SER A 269 5.76 -35.10 6.35
N GLN A 270 4.90 -34.59 5.48
CA GLN A 270 3.65 -33.95 5.92
C GLN A 270 2.63 -33.79 4.77
N TYR A 271 1.38 -33.51 5.14
CA TYR A 271 0.36 -33.18 4.15
C TYR A 271 0.55 -31.78 3.61
N THR A 272 0.50 -31.67 2.30
CA THR A 272 0.60 -30.41 1.57
C THR A 272 -0.66 -30.21 0.76
N ILE A 273 -1.17 -28.98 0.73
CA ILE A 273 -2.32 -28.59 -0.10
C ILE A 273 -1.81 -27.56 -1.12
N GLY A 274 -2.01 -27.88 -2.39
CA GLY A 274 -1.61 -26.98 -3.47
C GLY A 274 -0.10 -26.97 -3.75
N TYR A 275 0.60 -25.88 -3.48
CA TYR A 275 1.98 -25.63 -3.96
C TYR A 275 3.10 -26.06 -3.01
N GLY A 276 2.84 -26.89 -2.05
CA GLY A 276 3.89 -27.33 -1.12
C GLY A 276 4.32 -26.28 -0.10
N THR A 277 3.53 -25.22 0.08
CA THR A 277 3.77 -24.20 1.11
C THR A 277 3.22 -24.62 2.45
N TYR A 278 3.99 -24.42 3.51
CA TYR A 278 3.60 -24.66 4.89
C TYR A 278 2.73 -23.49 5.39
N CYS A 279 1.59 -23.79 5.94
CA CYS A 279 0.83 -22.86 6.79
C CYS A 279 1.06 -23.19 8.26
#